data_e9f82d8793e764d051c82f46f3e0fcd4
#
_entry.id   e9f82d8793e764d051c82f46f3e0fcd4
#
_cell.length_a   1.000
_cell.length_b   1.000
_cell.length_c   1.000
_cell.angle_alpha   90.00
_cell.angle_beta   90.00
_cell.angle_gamma   90.00
#
_symmetry.space_group_name_H-M   'P 1'
#
loop_
_entity.id
_entity.type
_entity.pdbx_description
1 polymer ?
#
loop_
_entity_poly.entity_id
_entity_poly.type
_entity_poly.pdbx_seq_one_letter_code
_entity_poly.pdbx_strand_id
1 'polypeptide(L)'
;MKGLKRSRGNAMALAGAMVIAFSIAGCAPDTPVTATGEDPGQGTGGGPVTPDVSDQEVLDARRAAGIDECPTTDASGPVVEEGPAVEGGLPDLTLDCLGGDSTVRLASLRGPLIINVWAQWCGPCRAEAPYLAEFADTHPEVQMLGIDYADPRPGAAVAFADEADWDWPQLSDPDRSIAGPLKVVGPPHTVFVDADGRIVHVHAGPFTSTEQLEDLAAEHL
;
A
#
# COMPACT_ATOMS: atom_id res chain seq x y z
N MET A 1 -2.86 26.45 6.27
CA MET A 1 -1.45 26.84 6.51
C MET A 1 -0.61 25.69 5.98
N LYS A 2 0.00 25.87 4.79
CA LYS A 2 0.78 24.80 4.12
C LYS A 2 2.06 24.55 4.93
N GLY A 3 2.23 23.28 5.39
CA GLY A 3 3.46 22.82 6.03
C GLY A 3 4.61 22.81 5.00
N LEU A 4 5.77 23.36 5.38
CA LEU A 4 6.97 23.34 4.56
C LEU A 4 7.44 21.91 4.34
N LYS A 5 7.40 21.43 3.09
CA LYS A 5 8.07 20.20 2.63
C LYS A 5 9.56 20.30 2.96
N ARG A 6 10.10 19.42 3.79
CA ARG A 6 11.53 19.35 4.11
C ARG A 6 12.28 18.79 2.91
N SER A 7 13.04 19.62 2.21
CA SER A 7 14.03 19.19 1.22
C SER A 7 15.09 18.30 1.89
N ARG A 8 15.10 17.01 1.58
CA ARG A 8 16.17 16.07 1.98
C ARG A 8 17.37 16.29 1.07
N GLY A 9 18.37 17.02 1.54
CA GLY A 9 19.63 17.22 0.85
C GLY A 9 20.43 15.92 0.74
N ASN A 10 20.84 15.56 -0.50
CA ASN A 10 21.76 14.47 -0.79
C ASN A 10 23.13 14.76 -0.18
N ALA A 11 23.52 14.03 0.86
CA ALA A 11 24.88 13.98 1.35
C ALA A 11 25.61 12.82 0.65
N MET A 12 26.48 13.20 -0.29
CA MET A 12 27.42 12.34 -1.00
C MET A 12 28.56 11.98 -0.04
N ALA A 13 28.67 10.74 0.40
CA ALA A 13 29.79 10.24 1.20
C ALA A 13 30.69 9.35 0.37
N LEU A 14 31.97 9.71 0.37
CA LEU A 14 33.09 9.16 -0.37
C LEU A 14 33.47 7.74 0.08
N ALA A 15 33.98 7.00 -0.90
CA ALA A 15 34.55 5.65 -0.83
C ALA A 15 35.71 5.52 0.17
N GLY A 16 35.71 4.41 0.91
CA GLY A 16 36.89 3.85 1.60
C GLY A 16 36.99 2.37 1.31
N ALA A 17 37.92 2.01 0.44
CA ALA A 17 38.27 0.61 0.15
C ALA A 17 39.14 0.07 1.30
N MET A 18 38.72 -1.04 1.92
CA MET A 18 39.53 -1.80 2.85
C MET A 18 39.59 -3.26 2.44
N VAL A 19 40.79 -3.64 1.95
CA VAL A 19 41.16 -5.01 1.61
C VAL A 19 41.52 -5.74 2.90
N ILE A 20 40.86 -6.85 3.20
CA ILE A 20 41.31 -7.78 4.24
C ILE A 20 41.42 -9.19 3.64
N ALA A 21 42.64 -9.71 3.83
CA ALA A 21 43.11 -10.99 3.31
C ALA A 21 42.44 -12.19 4.00
N PHE A 22 42.20 -13.22 3.20
CA PHE A 22 41.78 -14.55 3.59
C PHE A 22 42.93 -15.34 4.18
N SER A 23 42.73 -16.00 5.30
CA SER A 23 43.57 -17.12 5.76
C SER A 23 42.67 -18.32 6.01
N ILE A 24 43.01 -19.39 5.26
CA ILE A 24 42.39 -20.71 5.37
C ILE A 24 43.26 -21.56 6.30
N ALA A 25 42.68 -22.30 7.23
CA ALA A 25 43.04 -23.66 7.63
C ALA A 25 42.30 -24.08 8.90
N GLY A 26 41.85 -25.33 8.92
CA GLY A 26 41.50 -26.01 10.16
C GLY A 26 40.51 -27.18 9.96
N CYS A 27 41.08 -28.38 9.82
CA CYS A 27 40.43 -29.67 9.69
C CYS A 27 39.54 -30.04 10.86
N ALA A 28 38.51 -30.86 10.55
CA ALA A 28 37.65 -31.59 11.46
C ALA A 28 38.37 -32.69 12.26
N PRO A 29 37.74 -33.16 13.35
CA PRO A 29 37.59 -34.62 13.48
C PRO A 29 36.14 -35.03 13.79
N ASP A 30 35.79 -36.18 13.21
CA ASP A 30 34.59 -36.95 13.44
C ASP A 30 34.46 -37.42 14.90
N THR A 31 33.26 -37.28 15.47
CA THR A 31 32.86 -38.06 16.62
C THR A 31 31.52 -38.74 16.33
N PRO A 32 31.38 -40.05 16.62
CA PRO A 32 30.14 -40.77 16.38
C PRO A 32 29.10 -40.47 17.47
N VAL A 33 27.91 -40.02 17.06
CA VAL A 33 26.77 -39.81 17.95
C VAL A 33 25.95 -41.10 18.01
N THR A 34 25.92 -41.70 19.18
CA THR A 34 24.99 -42.78 19.53
C THR A 34 23.58 -42.30 19.52
N ALA A 35 22.73 -43.01 18.77
CA ALA A 35 21.29 -42.82 18.75
C ALA A 35 20.67 -43.37 20.04
N THR A 36 20.08 -42.49 20.84
CA THR A 36 19.04 -42.85 21.80
C THR A 36 17.76 -42.14 21.38
N GLY A 37 16.75 -42.95 21.07
CA GLY A 37 15.45 -42.46 20.66
C GLY A 37 14.71 -41.74 21.76
N GLU A 38 14.21 -40.57 21.42
CA GLU A 38 13.14 -39.91 22.16
C GLU A 38 12.12 -39.39 21.14
N ASP A 39 10.88 -39.66 21.44
CA ASP A 39 9.64 -39.44 20.75
C ASP A 39 9.52 -37.99 20.20
N PRO A 40 9.17 -37.75 18.92
CA PRO A 40 8.90 -36.40 18.44
C PRO A 40 7.51 -35.95 18.89
N GLY A 41 7.47 -35.35 20.10
CA GLY A 41 6.33 -34.57 20.54
C GLY A 41 6.02 -33.47 19.53
N GLN A 42 4.77 -33.37 19.16
CA GLN A 42 4.07 -32.45 18.29
C GLN A 42 4.74 -31.09 18.17
N GLY A 43 5.45 -30.87 17.10
CA GLY A 43 5.83 -29.54 16.67
C GLY A 43 4.58 -28.77 16.22
N THR A 44 4.14 -27.85 17.04
CA THR A 44 3.24 -26.78 16.62
C THR A 44 3.88 -26.09 15.45
N GLY A 45 3.32 -26.29 14.25
CA GLY A 45 3.73 -25.61 13.04
C GLY A 45 3.54 -24.10 13.19
N GLY A 46 4.60 -23.40 13.54
CA GLY A 46 4.69 -21.97 13.35
C GLY A 46 4.81 -21.70 11.86
N GLY A 47 3.70 -21.48 11.17
CA GLY A 47 3.70 -20.84 9.88
C GLY A 47 4.32 -19.44 10.02
N PRO A 48 4.80 -18.83 8.92
CA PRO A 48 5.27 -17.46 8.98
C PRO A 48 4.15 -16.58 9.55
N VAL A 49 4.44 -15.94 10.69
CA VAL A 49 3.51 -14.99 11.31
C VAL A 49 3.49 -13.80 10.38
N THR A 50 2.44 -13.65 9.60
CA THR A 50 2.18 -12.40 8.88
C THR A 50 1.82 -11.37 9.94
N PRO A 51 2.53 -10.23 10.02
CA PRO A 51 2.16 -9.17 10.96
C PRO A 51 0.74 -8.68 10.65
N ASP A 52 -0.06 -8.50 11.68
CA ASP A 52 -1.37 -7.89 11.58
C ASP A 52 -1.21 -6.43 11.08
N VAL A 53 -2.12 -5.96 10.24
CA VAL A 53 -2.14 -4.57 9.73
C VAL A 53 -2.34 -3.54 10.84
N SER A 54 -2.89 -3.94 11.97
CA SER A 54 -3.08 -3.11 13.18
C SER A 54 -1.86 -3.15 14.13
N ASP A 55 -0.76 -3.79 13.74
CA ASP A 55 0.46 -3.81 14.53
C ASP A 55 0.97 -2.39 14.82
N GLN A 56 1.31 -2.14 16.08
CA GLN A 56 1.75 -0.80 16.52
C GLN A 56 2.98 -0.31 15.75
N GLU A 57 3.88 -1.22 15.37
CA GLU A 57 5.08 -0.88 14.60
C GLU A 57 4.72 -0.37 13.20
N VAL A 58 3.74 -0.99 12.54
CA VAL A 58 3.26 -0.58 11.21
C VAL A 58 2.51 0.75 11.31
N LEU A 59 1.71 0.95 12.35
CA LEU A 59 1.04 2.21 12.63
C LEU A 59 2.03 3.37 12.84
N ASP A 60 3.09 3.14 13.62
CA ASP A 60 4.12 4.14 13.87
C ASP A 60 4.92 4.44 12.60
N ALA A 61 5.20 3.44 11.76
CA ALA A 61 5.83 3.61 10.45
C ALA A 61 4.96 4.46 9.51
N ARG A 62 3.64 4.19 9.44
CA ARG A 62 2.69 4.98 8.65
C ARG A 62 2.68 6.44 9.08
N ARG A 63 2.62 6.72 10.39
CA ARG A 63 2.68 8.08 10.92
C ARG A 63 4.00 8.78 10.61
N ALA A 64 5.11 8.06 10.71
CA ALA A 64 6.44 8.58 10.39
C ALA A 64 6.59 8.91 8.90
N ALA A 65 5.96 8.13 8.03
CA ALA A 65 5.88 8.35 6.59
C ALA A 65 5.00 9.55 6.22
N GLY A 66 4.14 10.03 7.11
CA GLY A 66 3.22 11.13 6.85
C GLY A 66 2.00 10.72 6.02
N ILE A 67 1.71 9.41 5.96
CA ILE A 67 0.53 8.90 5.26
C ILE A 67 -0.72 9.27 6.08
N ASP A 68 -1.68 9.90 5.42
CA ASP A 68 -2.92 10.40 6.00
C ASP A 68 -3.75 9.30 6.66
N GLU A 69 -4.55 9.69 7.67
CA GLU A 69 -5.53 8.80 8.28
C GLU A 69 -6.58 8.38 7.25
N CYS A 70 -7.07 7.15 7.38
CA CYS A 70 -8.14 6.69 6.51
C CYS A 70 -9.43 7.49 6.74
N PRO A 71 -10.26 7.67 5.71
CA PRO A 71 -11.47 8.46 5.81
C PRO A 71 -12.45 7.83 6.80
N THR A 72 -12.95 8.67 7.70
CA THR A 72 -14.03 8.35 8.63
C THR A 72 -15.11 9.40 8.48
N THR A 73 -16.29 9.18 9.03
CA THR A 73 -17.40 10.16 9.01
C THR A 73 -17.04 11.50 9.62
N ASP A 74 -15.98 11.56 10.44
CA ASP A 74 -15.55 12.74 11.20
C ASP A 74 -14.24 13.36 10.69
N ALA A 75 -13.61 12.79 9.65
CA ALA A 75 -12.27 13.20 9.21
C ALA A 75 -12.27 14.09 7.96
N SER A 76 -11.19 14.86 7.81
CA SER A 76 -10.81 15.48 6.54
C SER A 76 -10.21 14.40 5.63
N GLY A 77 -10.75 14.22 4.43
CA GLY A 77 -10.28 13.19 3.50
C GLY A 77 -11.37 12.87 2.49
N PRO A 78 -11.30 11.74 1.78
CA PRO A 78 -12.36 11.28 0.90
C PRO A 78 -13.71 11.33 1.62
N VAL A 79 -14.70 11.97 0.99
CA VAL A 79 -16.00 12.17 1.61
C VAL A 79 -16.64 10.82 1.89
N VAL A 80 -17.06 10.63 3.14
CA VAL A 80 -17.76 9.42 3.59
C VAL A 80 -19.20 9.80 3.91
N GLU A 81 -20.15 9.20 3.21
CA GLU A 81 -21.57 9.38 3.45
C GLU A 81 -22.19 8.10 4.00
N GLU A 82 -22.92 8.22 5.11
CA GLU A 82 -23.75 7.12 5.60
C GLU A 82 -24.96 6.93 4.69
N GLY A 83 -25.21 5.70 4.27
CA GLY A 83 -26.35 5.40 3.42
C GLY A 83 -26.24 4.06 2.71
N PRO A 84 -27.24 3.73 1.88
CA PRO A 84 -27.18 2.55 1.04
C PRO A 84 -26.09 2.68 -0.02
N ALA A 85 -25.59 1.55 -0.50
CA ALA A 85 -24.67 1.53 -1.64
C ALA A 85 -25.33 2.18 -2.86
N VAL A 86 -24.52 2.94 -3.61
CA VAL A 86 -24.96 3.62 -4.84
C VAL A 86 -25.02 2.61 -5.97
N GLU A 87 -26.09 2.65 -6.78
CA GLU A 87 -26.17 1.82 -7.98
C GLU A 87 -25.08 2.22 -8.98
N GLY A 88 -24.27 1.25 -9.40
CA GLY A 88 -23.08 1.50 -10.22
C GLY A 88 -21.89 2.09 -9.46
N GLY A 89 -21.97 2.16 -8.14
CA GLY A 89 -20.91 2.66 -7.27
C GLY A 89 -19.96 1.56 -6.78
N LEU A 90 -19.19 1.93 -5.77
CA LEU A 90 -18.25 1.03 -5.12
C LEU A 90 -18.98 -0.10 -4.39
N PRO A 91 -18.37 -1.30 -4.29
CA PRO A 91 -18.99 -2.45 -3.65
C PRO A 91 -19.19 -2.23 -2.14
N ASP A 92 -20.22 -2.89 -1.60
CA ASP A 92 -20.49 -2.87 -0.17
C ASP A 92 -19.53 -3.83 0.57
N LEU A 93 -18.28 -3.40 0.65
CA LEU A 93 -17.18 -4.07 1.33
C LEU A 93 -16.54 -3.12 2.33
N THR A 94 -16.02 -3.67 3.41
CA THR A 94 -15.23 -2.94 4.40
C THR A 94 -13.80 -3.43 4.36
N LEU A 95 -12.85 -2.51 4.25
CA LEU A 95 -11.41 -2.79 4.28
C LEU A 95 -10.79 -2.12 5.49
N ASP A 96 -9.71 -2.72 6.00
CA ASP A 96 -8.90 -2.15 7.07
C ASP A 96 -8.00 -1.03 6.53
N CYS A 97 -7.75 -0.03 7.36
CA CYS A 97 -6.75 0.98 7.08
C CYS A 97 -5.35 0.38 7.19
N LEU A 98 -4.51 0.57 6.18
CA LEU A 98 -3.13 0.06 6.18
C LEU A 98 -2.34 0.66 7.35
N GLY A 99 -1.90 -0.18 8.27
CA GLY A 99 -1.19 0.24 9.48
C GLY A 99 -2.04 1.09 10.45
N GLY A 100 -3.36 0.92 10.43
CA GLY A 100 -4.29 1.59 11.33
C GLY A 100 -5.27 0.63 11.98
N ASP A 101 -6.06 1.14 12.92
CA ASP A 101 -7.11 0.42 13.65
C ASP A 101 -8.54 0.79 13.17
N SER A 102 -8.63 1.61 12.13
CA SER A 102 -9.88 2.02 11.52
C SER A 102 -10.22 1.20 10.27
N THR A 103 -11.50 1.19 9.93
CA THR A 103 -12.02 0.51 8.73
C THR A 103 -12.78 1.48 7.85
N VAL A 104 -12.82 1.22 6.53
CA VAL A 104 -13.54 2.01 5.55
C VAL A 104 -14.50 1.13 4.78
N ARG A 105 -15.78 1.50 4.79
CA ARG A 105 -16.80 0.90 3.94
C ARG A 105 -16.74 1.56 2.56
N LEU A 106 -16.31 0.84 1.53
CA LEU A 106 -16.10 1.41 0.20
C LEU A 106 -17.36 2.05 -0.39
N ALA A 107 -18.53 1.44 -0.19
CA ALA A 107 -19.81 1.96 -0.68
C ALA A 107 -20.22 3.33 -0.08
N SER A 108 -19.56 3.77 0.99
CA SER A 108 -19.80 5.10 1.59
C SER A 108 -18.94 6.21 1.00
N LEU A 109 -17.92 5.88 0.20
CA LEU A 109 -17.03 6.87 -0.39
C LEU A 109 -17.70 7.65 -1.51
N ARG A 110 -17.36 8.94 -1.59
CA ARG A 110 -17.79 9.86 -2.64
C ARG A 110 -16.57 10.55 -3.23
N GLY A 111 -16.70 10.97 -4.49
CA GLY A 111 -15.65 11.67 -5.21
C GLY A 111 -15.85 13.19 -5.28
N PRO A 112 -15.07 13.85 -6.13
CA PRO A 112 -14.14 13.25 -7.10
C PRO A 112 -13.01 12.48 -6.43
N LEU A 113 -12.88 11.19 -6.73
CA LEU A 113 -11.97 10.28 -6.05
C LEU A 113 -11.33 9.31 -7.05
N ILE A 114 -10.02 9.13 -6.95
CA ILE A 114 -9.26 8.11 -7.67
C ILE A 114 -8.78 7.06 -6.67
N ILE A 115 -9.14 5.80 -6.91
CA ILE A 115 -8.69 4.66 -6.12
C ILE A 115 -7.66 3.89 -6.94
N ASN A 116 -6.41 3.85 -6.49
CA ASN A 116 -5.35 3.05 -7.10
C ASN A 116 -5.17 1.74 -6.32
N VAL A 117 -5.34 0.62 -7.02
CA VAL A 117 -5.09 -0.74 -6.49
C VAL A 117 -3.67 -1.14 -6.85
N TRP A 118 -2.85 -1.37 -5.85
CA TRP A 118 -1.41 -1.57 -5.99
C TRP A 118 -0.87 -2.65 -5.04
N ALA A 119 0.41 -2.97 -5.14
CA ALA A 119 1.11 -3.79 -4.15
C ALA A 119 2.60 -3.47 -4.16
N GLN A 120 3.28 -3.59 -3.03
CA GLN A 120 4.71 -3.31 -2.94
C GLN A 120 5.58 -4.25 -3.81
N TRP A 121 5.10 -5.45 -4.10
CA TRP A 121 5.75 -6.43 -4.97
C TRP A 121 5.48 -6.21 -6.47
N CYS A 122 4.57 -5.30 -6.82
CA CYS A 122 4.13 -5.04 -8.20
C CYS A 122 5.12 -4.10 -8.92
N GLY A 123 5.91 -4.63 -9.84
CA GLY A 123 6.88 -3.85 -10.61
C GLY A 123 6.26 -2.70 -11.42
N PRO A 124 5.17 -2.95 -12.20
CA PRO A 124 4.46 -1.88 -12.91
C PRO A 124 3.90 -0.78 -11.99
N CYS A 125 3.43 -1.11 -10.76
CA CYS A 125 2.96 -0.12 -9.80
C CYS A 125 4.09 0.80 -9.34
N ARG A 126 5.30 0.25 -9.17
CA ARG A 126 6.50 1.05 -8.87
C ARG A 126 6.87 1.99 -10.00
N ALA A 127 6.63 1.57 -11.25
CA ALA A 127 6.92 2.41 -12.41
C ALA A 127 5.94 3.58 -12.55
N GLU A 128 4.66 3.42 -12.20
CA GLU A 128 3.66 4.48 -12.26
C GLU A 128 3.66 5.41 -11.04
N ALA A 129 4.26 4.98 -9.91
CA ALA A 129 4.21 5.69 -8.64
C ALA A 129 4.56 7.19 -8.72
N PRO A 130 5.60 7.63 -9.46
CA PRO A 130 5.92 9.06 -9.58
C PRO A 130 4.81 9.89 -10.26
N TYR A 131 4.07 9.29 -11.20
CA TYR A 131 2.99 9.97 -11.91
C TYR A 131 1.77 10.19 -11.01
N LEU A 132 1.47 9.22 -10.15
CA LEU A 132 0.41 9.34 -9.15
C LEU A 132 0.76 10.41 -8.10
N ALA A 133 2.01 10.44 -7.63
CA ALA A 133 2.48 11.44 -6.67
C ALA A 133 2.42 12.86 -7.25
N GLU A 134 2.87 13.06 -8.50
CA GLU A 134 2.80 14.34 -9.18
C GLU A 134 1.34 14.79 -9.39
N PHE A 135 0.45 13.88 -9.78
CA PHE A 135 -0.97 14.18 -9.93
C PHE A 135 -1.59 14.63 -8.60
N ALA A 136 -1.37 13.89 -7.51
CA ALA A 136 -1.89 14.24 -6.20
C ALA A 136 -1.41 15.63 -5.71
N ASP A 137 -0.14 15.97 -5.97
CA ASP A 137 0.43 17.27 -5.62
C ASP A 137 -0.19 18.42 -6.43
N THR A 138 -0.57 18.17 -7.70
CA THR A 138 -1.06 19.22 -8.64
C THR A 138 -2.57 19.34 -8.69
N HIS A 139 -3.31 18.30 -8.27
CA HIS A 139 -4.78 18.22 -8.30
C HIS A 139 -5.39 17.97 -6.93
N PRO A 140 -5.21 18.87 -5.95
CA PRO A 140 -5.71 18.67 -4.58
C PRO A 140 -7.25 18.64 -4.48
N GLU A 141 -7.96 19.00 -5.55
CA GLU A 141 -9.43 18.88 -5.64
C GLU A 141 -9.90 17.47 -5.94
N VAL A 142 -9.03 16.59 -6.45
CA VAL A 142 -9.31 15.18 -6.68
C VAL A 142 -8.67 14.37 -5.55
N GLN A 143 -9.46 13.62 -4.83
CA GLN A 143 -8.96 12.85 -3.71
C GLN A 143 -8.31 11.55 -4.19
N MET A 144 -7.25 11.13 -3.51
CA MET A 144 -6.56 9.87 -3.77
C MET A 144 -6.80 8.89 -2.64
N LEU A 145 -6.94 7.61 -2.99
CA LEU A 145 -7.01 6.49 -2.05
C LEU A 145 -6.23 5.31 -2.63
N GLY A 146 -5.37 4.69 -1.85
CA GLY A 146 -4.69 3.46 -2.25
C GLY A 146 -5.38 2.23 -1.67
N ILE A 147 -5.30 1.09 -2.37
CA ILE A 147 -5.63 -0.23 -1.82
C ILE A 147 -4.43 -1.14 -2.06
N ASP A 148 -3.73 -1.49 -0.99
CA ASP A 148 -2.68 -2.50 -1.00
C ASP A 148 -3.30 -3.90 -1.16
N TYR A 149 -3.10 -4.48 -2.34
CA TYR A 149 -3.84 -5.65 -2.81
C TYR A 149 -2.99 -6.92 -2.75
N ALA A 150 -3.54 -7.97 -2.13
CA ALA A 150 -2.91 -9.29 -2.07
C ALA A 150 -1.48 -9.25 -1.47
N ASP A 151 -1.25 -8.36 -0.52
CA ASP A 151 0.04 -8.22 0.16
C ASP A 151 -0.08 -8.58 1.65
N PRO A 152 0.59 -9.66 2.09
CA PRO A 152 0.58 -10.06 3.49
C PRO A 152 1.63 -9.32 4.34
N ARG A 153 2.25 -8.25 3.82
CA ARG A 153 3.39 -7.56 4.46
C ARG A 153 3.12 -6.06 4.64
N PRO A 154 2.23 -5.67 5.56
CA PRO A 154 1.81 -4.27 5.72
C PRO A 154 2.97 -3.31 5.99
N GLY A 155 4.01 -3.73 6.72
CA GLY A 155 5.20 -2.90 6.93
C GLY A 155 5.98 -2.61 5.65
N ALA A 156 6.06 -3.58 4.71
CA ALA A 156 6.70 -3.36 3.41
C ALA A 156 5.83 -2.49 2.49
N ALA A 157 4.51 -2.59 2.60
CA ALA A 157 3.56 -1.74 1.89
C ALA A 157 3.67 -0.28 2.34
N VAL A 158 3.70 -0.02 3.65
CA VAL A 158 3.93 1.32 4.22
C VAL A 158 5.28 1.89 3.76
N ALA A 159 6.35 1.09 3.80
CA ALA A 159 7.68 1.53 3.36
C ALA A 159 7.70 1.89 1.86
N PHE A 160 6.95 1.17 1.03
CA PHE A 160 6.82 1.51 -0.38
C PHE A 160 6.03 2.81 -0.59
N ALA A 161 4.93 3.02 0.13
CA ALA A 161 4.16 4.26 0.03
C ALA A 161 4.99 5.49 0.46
N ASP A 162 5.82 5.36 1.52
CA ASP A 162 6.80 6.40 1.94
C ASP A 162 7.86 6.66 0.86
N GLU A 163 8.42 5.59 0.24
CA GLU A 163 9.39 5.71 -0.86
C GLU A 163 8.79 6.42 -2.09
N ALA A 164 7.50 6.20 -2.33
CA ALA A 164 6.75 6.76 -3.46
C ALA A 164 6.25 8.19 -3.22
N ASP A 165 6.51 8.78 -2.06
CA ASP A 165 5.96 10.08 -1.62
C ASP A 165 4.42 10.10 -1.62
N TRP A 166 3.77 8.98 -1.29
CA TRP A 166 2.32 8.85 -1.22
C TRP A 166 1.82 9.19 0.19
N ASP A 167 1.30 10.38 0.37
CA ASP A 167 0.80 10.88 1.64
C ASP A 167 -0.71 10.68 1.85
N TRP A 168 -1.45 10.24 0.83
CA TRP A 168 -2.88 9.96 0.92
C TRP A 168 -3.22 8.64 1.60
N PRO A 169 -4.49 8.46 2.07
CA PRO A 169 -4.91 7.25 2.78
C PRO A 169 -4.69 5.96 2.00
N GLN A 170 -4.30 4.91 2.72
CA GLN A 170 -4.06 3.57 2.17
C GLN A 170 -4.90 2.53 2.92
N LEU A 171 -5.63 1.69 2.19
CA LEU A 171 -6.37 0.54 2.71
C LEU A 171 -5.60 -0.75 2.44
N SER A 172 -5.96 -1.82 3.13
CA SER A 172 -5.38 -3.16 3.00
C SER A 172 -6.43 -4.17 2.55
N ASP A 173 -6.13 -4.93 1.49
CA ASP A 173 -6.95 -6.04 0.98
C ASP A 173 -6.08 -7.29 0.74
N PRO A 174 -5.54 -7.92 1.80
CA PRO A 174 -4.67 -9.08 1.67
C PRO A 174 -5.39 -10.29 1.08
N ASP A 175 -6.70 -10.39 1.28
CA ASP A 175 -7.54 -11.51 0.86
C ASP A 175 -8.13 -11.35 -0.55
N ARG A 176 -7.82 -10.25 -1.25
CA ARG A 176 -8.36 -9.94 -2.59
C ARG A 176 -9.89 -9.83 -2.63
N SER A 177 -10.50 -9.30 -1.60
CA SER A 177 -11.94 -9.19 -1.46
C SER A 177 -12.58 -8.33 -2.56
N ILE A 178 -11.83 -7.30 -3.05
CA ILE A 178 -12.26 -6.42 -4.15
C ILE A 178 -12.14 -7.08 -5.55
N ALA A 179 -11.44 -8.22 -5.69
CA ALA A 179 -11.12 -8.81 -6.99
C ALA A 179 -12.37 -9.06 -7.86
N GLY A 180 -13.38 -9.74 -7.30
CA GLY A 180 -14.63 -10.01 -8.01
C GLY A 180 -15.47 -8.76 -8.24
N PRO A 181 -15.84 -8.01 -7.19
CA PRO A 181 -16.68 -6.83 -7.28
C PRO A 181 -16.15 -5.72 -8.21
N LEU A 182 -14.87 -5.42 -8.16
CA LEU A 182 -14.23 -4.41 -9.01
C LEU A 182 -13.56 -4.98 -10.28
N LYS A 183 -13.70 -6.31 -10.50
CA LYS A 183 -13.11 -7.02 -11.63
C LYS A 183 -11.58 -6.84 -11.75
N VAL A 184 -10.91 -6.73 -10.61
CA VAL A 184 -9.46 -6.61 -10.53
C VAL A 184 -8.81 -7.94 -10.88
N VAL A 185 -8.13 -8.00 -12.02
CA VAL A 185 -7.35 -9.18 -12.44
C VAL A 185 -5.97 -9.18 -11.77
N GLY A 186 -5.45 -7.99 -11.50
CA GLY A 186 -4.16 -7.76 -10.84
C GLY A 186 -3.81 -6.28 -10.83
N PRO A 187 -2.87 -5.86 -9.95
CA PRO A 187 -2.41 -4.49 -9.90
C PRO A 187 -1.40 -4.18 -11.02
N PRO A 188 -1.28 -2.91 -11.47
CA PRO A 188 -2.09 -1.80 -11.02
C PRO A 188 -3.46 -1.76 -11.70
N HIS A 189 -4.45 -1.19 -10.97
CA HIS A 189 -5.81 -1.06 -11.43
C HIS A 189 -6.41 0.20 -10.79
N THR A 190 -6.90 1.14 -11.59
CA THR A 190 -7.34 2.43 -11.07
C THR A 190 -8.82 2.66 -11.36
N VAL A 191 -9.55 3.06 -10.33
CA VAL A 191 -11.01 3.30 -10.37
C VAL A 191 -11.28 4.78 -10.14
N PHE A 192 -12.09 5.38 -11.01
CA PHE A 192 -12.52 6.77 -10.93
C PHE A 192 -13.96 6.83 -10.43
N VAL A 193 -14.19 7.62 -9.40
CA VAL A 193 -15.47 7.73 -8.70
C VAL A 193 -15.93 9.19 -8.71
N ASP A 194 -17.13 9.43 -9.20
CA ASP A 194 -17.73 10.78 -9.24
C ASP A 194 -18.23 11.27 -7.88
N ALA A 195 -18.70 12.52 -7.83
CA ALA A 195 -19.25 13.15 -6.63
C ALA A 195 -20.48 12.41 -6.07
N ASP A 196 -21.22 11.69 -6.89
CA ASP A 196 -22.37 10.88 -6.47
C ASP A 196 -21.97 9.49 -5.95
N GLY A 197 -20.69 9.12 -6.02
CA GLY A 197 -20.15 7.82 -5.60
C GLY A 197 -20.28 6.71 -6.65
N ARG A 198 -20.51 7.08 -7.93
CA ARG A 198 -20.54 6.11 -9.03
C ARG A 198 -19.16 5.87 -9.60
N ILE A 199 -18.89 4.64 -9.99
CA ILE A 199 -17.70 4.31 -10.78
C ILE A 199 -17.96 4.81 -12.21
N VAL A 200 -17.20 5.81 -12.65
CA VAL A 200 -17.33 6.44 -13.96
C VAL A 200 -16.27 5.97 -14.95
N HIS A 201 -15.13 5.51 -14.47
CA HIS A 201 -14.08 4.93 -15.31
C HIS A 201 -13.25 3.90 -14.55
N VAL A 202 -12.66 2.96 -15.29
CA VAL A 202 -11.71 1.98 -14.76
C VAL A 202 -10.55 1.86 -15.75
N HIS A 203 -9.33 2.10 -15.27
CA HIS A 203 -8.10 1.92 -16.02
C HIS A 203 -7.36 0.68 -15.50
N ALA A 204 -7.06 -0.27 -16.39
CA ALA A 204 -6.30 -1.47 -16.07
C ALA A 204 -4.89 -1.39 -16.65
N GLY A 205 -3.89 -1.56 -15.82
CA GLY A 205 -2.48 -1.42 -16.16
C GLY A 205 -1.87 -0.10 -15.67
N PRO A 206 -0.54 0.06 -15.83
CA PRO A 206 0.17 1.23 -15.32
C PRO A 206 -0.05 2.47 -16.19
N PHE A 207 -0.11 3.63 -15.54
CA PHE A 207 0.07 4.91 -16.20
C PHE A 207 1.52 5.06 -16.70
N THR A 208 1.67 5.74 -17.83
CA THR A 208 2.98 5.99 -18.46
C THR A 208 3.40 7.47 -18.37
N SER A 209 2.50 8.34 -17.91
CA SER A 209 2.75 9.75 -17.63
C SER A 209 1.65 10.33 -16.74
N THR A 210 1.93 11.43 -16.06
CA THR A 210 0.96 12.22 -15.29
C THR A 210 -0.14 12.76 -16.19
N GLU A 211 0.20 13.23 -17.40
CA GLU A 211 -0.76 13.75 -18.40
C GLU A 211 -1.85 12.71 -18.76
N GLN A 212 -1.50 11.41 -18.86
CA GLN A 212 -2.48 10.37 -19.11
C GLN A 212 -3.52 10.26 -17.98
N LEU A 213 -3.09 10.43 -16.73
CA LEU A 213 -3.97 10.42 -15.56
C LEU A 213 -4.81 11.71 -15.51
N GLU A 214 -4.21 12.86 -15.80
CA GLU A 214 -4.88 14.16 -15.90
C GLU A 214 -5.99 14.16 -16.97
N ASP A 215 -5.71 13.62 -18.16
CA ASP A 215 -6.68 13.48 -19.23
C ASP A 215 -7.89 12.66 -18.82
N LEU A 216 -7.66 11.51 -18.18
CA LEU A 216 -8.74 10.65 -17.70
C LEU A 216 -9.53 11.28 -16.53
N ALA A 217 -8.86 11.97 -15.63
CA ALA A 217 -9.53 12.69 -14.54
C ALA A 217 -10.42 13.82 -15.09
N ALA A 218 -9.92 14.61 -16.04
CA ALA A 218 -10.67 15.70 -16.67
C ALA A 218 -11.85 15.22 -17.53
N GLU A 219 -11.75 14.00 -18.11
CA GLU A 219 -12.83 13.40 -18.90
C GLU A 219 -13.96 12.85 -18.05
N HIS A 220 -13.62 12.29 -16.85
CA HIS A 220 -14.54 11.44 -16.09
C HIS A 220 -14.96 12.02 -14.74
N LEU A 221 -14.18 12.92 -14.12
CA LEU A 221 -14.46 13.52 -12.81
C LEU A 221 -14.87 15.00 -12.91
#